data_1d99e11ea76874af84ee570bb4a1b992
#
_entry.id   1d99e11ea76874af84ee570bb4a1b992
#
_cell.length_a   1.000
_cell.length_b   1.000
_cell.length_c   1.000
_cell.angle_alpha   90.00
_cell.angle_beta   90.00
_cell.angle_gamma   90.00
#
_symmetry.space_group_name_H-M   'P 1'
#
loop_
_entity.id
_entity.type
_entity.pdbx_description
1 polymer ?
#
loop_
_entity_poly.entity_id
_entity_poly.type
_entity_poly.pdbx_seq_one_letter_code
_entity_poly.pdbx_strand_id
1 'polypeptide(L)'
;MFFWKVADFQENLIGALVTFLAPLILFITTGVILFKKKDGVYLTFDYTFVSGDVIISKVSMNVKRFKVAKFDTKQIVRIGKYDSEVFNNYYNSPDIKTVILTKNNQPSPNKDFYYILASLTEGKRLFVLECSENFIKNILIYTGRKVLEI
;
A
#
# COMPACT_ATOMS: atom_id res chain seq x y z
N MET A 1 -52.72 1.35 7.05
CA MET A 1 -52.33 2.75 6.82
C MET A 1 -51.38 2.95 5.64
N PHE A 2 -50.95 1.90 4.98
CA PHE A 2 -50.06 1.94 3.80
C PHE A 2 -50.82 2.06 2.46
N PHE A 3 -52.06 1.57 2.41
CA PHE A 3 -52.87 1.52 1.18
C PHE A 3 -53.47 2.87 0.75
N TRP A 4 -53.62 3.82 1.63
CA TRP A 4 -54.20 5.14 1.31
C TRP A 4 -53.24 6.06 0.55
N LYS A 5 -51.93 5.86 0.65
CA LYS A 5 -50.95 6.65 -0.08
C LYS A 5 -50.75 6.21 -1.53
N VAL A 6 -51.28 5.08 -1.93
CA VAL A 6 -51.22 4.59 -3.32
C VAL A 6 -52.24 5.30 -4.21
N ALA A 7 -53.33 5.82 -3.65
CA ALA A 7 -54.34 6.57 -4.39
C ALA A 7 -53.88 7.99 -4.76
N ASP A 8 -52.98 8.63 -3.95
CA ASP A 8 -52.39 9.91 -4.26
C ASP A 8 -51.22 9.79 -5.29
N PHE A 9 -50.95 8.58 -5.78
CA PHE A 9 -49.85 8.29 -6.68
C PHE A 9 -50.01 8.92 -8.07
N GLN A 10 -51.28 9.16 -8.48
CA GLN A 10 -51.56 9.76 -9.79
C GLN A 10 -51.43 11.28 -9.80
N GLU A 11 -51.63 11.94 -8.66
CA GLU A 11 -51.55 13.41 -8.59
C GLU A 11 -50.10 13.94 -8.35
N ASN A 12 -49.18 13.08 -7.88
CA ASN A 12 -47.81 13.49 -7.58
C ASN A 12 -46.75 12.53 -8.17
N LEU A 13 -46.80 12.33 -9.48
CA LEU A 13 -45.90 11.43 -10.20
C LEU A 13 -44.44 11.75 -9.94
N ILE A 14 -44.10 13.04 -9.82
CA ILE A 14 -42.73 13.51 -9.55
C ILE A 14 -42.29 13.14 -8.12
N GLY A 15 -43.17 13.33 -7.11
CA GLY A 15 -42.87 12.94 -5.73
C GLY A 15 -42.69 11.45 -5.56
N ALA A 16 -43.53 10.66 -6.23
CA ALA A 16 -43.41 9.21 -6.25
C ALA A 16 -42.09 8.74 -6.91
N LEU A 17 -41.75 9.33 -8.05
CA LEU A 17 -40.50 9.04 -8.75
C LEU A 17 -39.28 9.34 -7.91
N VAL A 18 -39.25 10.48 -7.23
CA VAL A 18 -38.15 10.85 -6.32
C VAL A 18 -38.05 9.91 -5.14
N THR A 19 -39.19 9.53 -4.55
CA THR A 19 -39.22 8.64 -3.37
C THR A 19 -38.69 7.25 -3.67
N PHE A 20 -38.90 6.72 -4.87
CA PHE A 20 -38.41 5.40 -5.28
C PHE A 20 -37.02 5.43 -5.94
N LEU A 21 -36.74 6.42 -6.78
CA LEU A 21 -35.46 6.49 -7.50
C LEU A 21 -34.29 6.98 -6.63
N ALA A 22 -34.53 7.92 -5.72
CA ALA A 22 -33.47 8.45 -4.88
C ALA A 22 -32.78 7.36 -4.02
N PRO A 23 -33.49 6.50 -3.26
CA PRO A 23 -32.86 5.44 -2.51
C PRO A 23 -32.20 4.38 -3.42
N LEU A 24 -32.78 4.11 -4.59
CA LEU A 24 -32.18 3.18 -5.56
C LEU A 24 -30.85 3.69 -6.08
N ILE A 25 -30.78 4.96 -6.47
CA ILE A 25 -29.54 5.61 -6.92
C ILE A 25 -28.50 5.62 -5.81
N LEU A 26 -28.90 5.94 -4.58
CA LEU A 26 -28.02 5.96 -3.42
C LEU A 26 -27.46 4.56 -3.12
N PHE A 27 -28.28 3.53 -3.23
CA PHE A 27 -27.87 2.13 -3.03
C PHE A 27 -26.87 1.69 -4.11
N ILE A 28 -27.14 2.00 -5.38
CA ILE A 28 -26.25 1.67 -6.51
C ILE A 28 -24.92 2.41 -6.37
N THR A 29 -24.94 3.72 -6.08
CA THR A 29 -23.71 4.51 -5.93
C THR A 29 -22.86 4.02 -4.77
N THR A 30 -23.46 3.73 -3.64
CA THR A 30 -22.78 3.15 -2.47
C THR A 30 -22.16 1.79 -2.83
N GLY A 31 -22.91 0.93 -3.50
CA GLY A 31 -22.43 -0.37 -3.96
C GLY A 31 -21.21 -0.26 -4.89
N VAL A 32 -21.24 0.65 -5.85
CA VAL A 32 -20.12 0.91 -6.77
C VAL A 32 -18.89 1.43 -6.03
N ILE A 33 -19.08 2.32 -5.06
CA ILE A 33 -17.96 2.85 -4.24
C ILE A 33 -17.32 1.74 -3.41
N LEU A 34 -18.13 0.91 -2.75
CA LEU A 34 -17.64 -0.22 -1.96
C LEU A 34 -16.92 -1.24 -2.83
N PHE A 35 -17.47 -1.53 -4.02
CA PHE A 35 -16.85 -2.45 -4.97
C PHE A 35 -15.49 -1.97 -5.46
N LYS A 36 -15.34 -0.66 -5.74
CA LYS A 36 -14.05 -0.06 -6.13
C LYS A 36 -13.03 -0.05 -4.97
N LYS A 37 -13.48 0.11 -3.73
CA LYS A 37 -12.59 0.16 -2.56
C LYS A 37 -12.16 -1.23 -2.07
N LYS A 38 -12.84 -2.31 -2.44
CA LYS A 38 -12.53 -3.68 -1.97
C LYS A 38 -11.09 -4.10 -2.23
N ASP A 39 -10.51 -3.69 -3.37
CA ASP A 39 -9.14 -4.08 -3.76
C ASP A 39 -8.06 -3.43 -2.86
N GLY A 40 -8.39 -2.34 -2.18
CA GLY A 40 -7.51 -1.68 -1.21
C GLY A 40 -7.55 -2.32 0.18
N VAL A 41 -8.61 -3.06 0.53
CA VAL A 41 -8.79 -3.65 1.87
C VAL A 41 -7.88 -4.87 2.06
N TYR A 42 -7.75 -5.70 1.03
CA TYR A 42 -6.93 -6.92 1.04
C TYR A 42 -5.61 -6.71 0.29
N LEU A 43 -4.84 -5.74 0.76
CA LEU A 43 -3.54 -5.41 0.21
C LEU A 43 -2.45 -5.94 1.11
N THR A 44 -1.52 -6.70 0.54
CA THR A 44 -0.29 -7.13 1.22
C THR A 44 0.92 -6.84 0.35
N PHE A 45 2.11 -6.85 0.94
CA PHE A 45 3.36 -6.73 0.22
C PHE A 45 4.20 -7.98 0.42
N ASP A 46 4.68 -8.55 -0.69
CA ASP A 46 5.63 -9.65 -0.68
C ASP A 46 7.02 -9.09 -0.98
N TYR A 47 7.98 -9.44 -0.12
CA TYR A 47 9.39 -9.11 -0.30
C TYR A 47 10.16 -10.39 -0.61
N THR A 48 10.79 -10.42 -1.76
CA THR A 48 11.54 -11.58 -2.22
C THR A 48 12.98 -11.17 -2.49
N PHE A 49 13.91 -11.99 -2.01
CA PHE A 49 15.33 -11.82 -2.27
C PHE A 49 15.86 -13.04 -3.00
N VAL A 50 16.35 -12.85 -4.23
CA VAL A 50 16.84 -13.93 -5.08
C VAL A 50 18.09 -13.47 -5.83
N SER A 51 19.19 -14.19 -5.62
CA SER A 51 20.44 -14.00 -6.39
C SER A 51 20.98 -12.56 -6.40
N GLY A 52 20.80 -11.83 -5.30
CA GLY A 52 21.23 -10.44 -5.21
C GLY A 52 20.18 -9.41 -5.62
N ASP A 53 19.05 -9.83 -6.17
CA ASP A 53 17.92 -8.95 -6.51
C ASP A 53 16.92 -8.87 -5.36
N VAL A 54 16.54 -7.67 -4.97
CA VAL A 54 15.39 -7.40 -4.09
C VAL A 54 14.19 -7.10 -4.96
N ILE A 55 13.15 -7.91 -4.83
CA ILE A 55 11.90 -7.78 -5.58
C ILE A 55 10.78 -7.51 -4.60
N ILE A 56 10.04 -6.44 -4.82
CA ILE A 56 8.90 -6.04 -4.00
C ILE A 56 7.65 -6.07 -4.85
N SER A 57 6.68 -6.87 -4.41
CA SER A 57 5.41 -7.04 -5.10
C SER A 57 4.25 -6.65 -4.20
N LYS A 58 3.31 -5.93 -4.76
CA LYS A 58 2.01 -5.63 -4.17
C LYS A 58 1.06 -6.76 -4.52
N VAL A 59 0.48 -7.40 -3.52
CA VAL A 59 -0.49 -8.48 -3.68
C VAL A 59 -1.88 -7.96 -3.31
N SER A 60 -2.78 -8.01 -4.26
CA SER A 60 -4.18 -7.63 -4.07
C SER A 60 -5.05 -8.88 -4.03
N MET A 61 -5.92 -8.99 -3.02
CA MET A 61 -6.85 -10.11 -2.81
C MET A 61 -6.20 -11.49 -2.79
N ASN A 62 -4.92 -11.59 -2.38
CA ASN A 62 -4.09 -12.81 -2.38
C ASN A 62 -3.93 -13.50 -3.75
N VAL A 63 -4.35 -12.88 -4.85
CA VAL A 63 -4.34 -13.47 -6.19
C VAL A 63 -3.49 -12.66 -7.16
N LYS A 64 -3.71 -11.35 -7.23
CA LYS A 64 -3.03 -10.49 -8.21
C LYS A 64 -1.75 -9.91 -7.64
N ARG A 65 -0.61 -10.24 -8.26
CA ARG A 65 0.71 -9.72 -7.90
C ARG A 65 1.15 -8.67 -8.92
N PHE A 66 1.48 -7.50 -8.43
CA PHE A 66 2.04 -6.40 -9.21
C PHE A 66 3.43 -6.09 -8.69
N LYS A 67 4.44 -6.20 -9.54
CA LYS A 67 5.80 -5.80 -9.19
C LYS A 67 5.85 -4.28 -9.02
N VAL A 68 6.24 -3.84 -7.83
CA VAL A 68 6.32 -2.41 -7.47
C VAL A 68 7.74 -1.90 -7.61
N ALA A 69 8.71 -2.69 -7.17
CA ALA A 69 10.13 -2.35 -7.26
C ALA A 69 10.97 -3.60 -7.48
N LYS A 70 12.07 -3.42 -8.22
CA LYS A 70 13.16 -4.39 -8.34
C LYS A 70 14.46 -3.62 -8.39
N PHE A 71 15.43 -4.01 -7.57
CA PHE A 71 16.78 -3.43 -7.58
C PHE A 71 17.81 -4.45 -7.08
N ASP A 72 19.03 -4.31 -7.57
CA ASP A 72 20.17 -5.13 -7.18
C ASP A 72 20.74 -4.64 -5.85
N THR A 73 21.32 -5.53 -5.06
CA THR A 73 22.01 -5.20 -3.80
C THR A 73 23.14 -4.19 -4.00
N LYS A 74 23.78 -4.14 -5.18
CA LYS A 74 24.79 -3.14 -5.53
C LYS A 74 24.25 -1.70 -5.57
N GLN A 75 22.95 -1.56 -5.82
CA GLN A 75 22.26 -0.26 -5.84
C GLN A 75 21.85 0.22 -4.45
N ILE A 76 21.94 -0.64 -3.43
CA ILE A 76 21.62 -0.27 -2.05
C ILE A 76 22.71 0.63 -1.50
N VAL A 77 22.32 1.81 -1.03
CA VAL A 77 23.18 2.79 -0.40
C VAL A 77 23.20 2.62 1.11
N ARG A 78 22.01 2.44 1.70
CA ARG A 78 21.83 2.33 3.16
C ARG A 78 20.64 1.45 3.49
N ILE A 79 20.71 0.77 4.63
CA ILE A 79 19.63 0.04 5.26
C ILE A 79 19.63 0.42 6.74
N GLY A 80 18.46 0.64 7.31
CA GLY A 80 18.34 0.93 8.75
C GLY A 80 16.93 0.71 9.26
N LYS A 81 16.74 0.96 10.56
CA LYS A 81 15.42 0.92 11.18
C LYS A 81 14.61 2.17 10.81
N TYR A 82 13.33 1.97 10.57
CA TYR A 82 12.38 3.04 10.40
C TYR A 82 12.36 3.94 11.65
N ASP A 83 12.08 5.22 11.45
CA ASP A 83 12.01 6.23 12.52
C ASP A 83 13.34 6.52 13.23
N SER A 84 14.47 6.12 12.63
CA SER A 84 15.79 6.56 13.09
C SER A 84 16.03 8.02 12.68
N GLU A 85 16.97 8.68 13.37
CA GLU A 85 17.38 10.05 13.02
C GLU A 85 17.85 10.17 11.57
N VAL A 86 18.56 9.17 11.11
CA VAL A 86 19.06 9.09 9.72
C VAL A 86 17.93 8.88 8.73
N PHE A 87 16.95 8.04 9.06
CA PHE A 87 15.74 7.90 8.25
C PHE A 87 15.03 9.24 8.05
N ASN A 88 14.85 10.01 9.13
CA ASN A 88 14.16 11.29 9.07
C ASN A 88 14.90 12.29 8.17
N ASN A 89 16.23 12.28 8.14
CA ASN A 89 17.02 13.09 7.25
C ASN A 89 16.77 12.75 5.77
N TYR A 90 16.68 11.46 5.43
CA TYR A 90 16.38 11.04 4.06
C TYR A 90 14.90 11.28 3.69
N TYR A 91 13.99 11.06 4.63
CA TYR A 91 12.56 11.25 4.43
C TYR A 91 12.20 12.69 4.09
N ASN A 92 12.86 13.65 4.74
CA ASN A 92 12.66 15.09 4.53
C ASN A 92 13.46 15.68 3.36
N SER A 93 14.30 14.88 2.70
CA SER A 93 15.11 15.35 1.58
C SER A 93 14.27 15.47 0.30
N PRO A 94 14.23 16.63 -0.36
CA PRO A 94 13.45 16.85 -1.57
C PRO A 94 13.92 16.00 -2.76
N ASP A 95 15.19 15.57 -2.76
CA ASP A 95 15.79 14.78 -3.84
C ASP A 95 15.52 13.28 -3.72
N ILE A 96 14.91 12.83 -2.63
CA ILE A 96 14.67 11.43 -2.35
C ILE A 96 13.17 11.14 -2.37
N LYS A 97 12.75 10.32 -3.33
CA LYS A 97 11.35 9.88 -3.39
C LYS A 97 11.10 8.73 -2.42
N THR A 98 10.27 8.98 -1.40
CA THR A 98 9.86 7.93 -0.45
C THR A 98 8.72 7.09 -1.01
N VAL A 99 8.85 5.77 -0.85
CA VAL A 99 7.85 4.77 -1.25
C VAL A 99 7.54 3.89 -0.06
N ILE A 100 6.36 4.06 0.53
CA ILE A 100 5.89 3.26 1.65
C ILE A 100 5.30 1.97 1.11
N LEU A 101 5.88 0.84 1.48
CA LEU A 101 5.54 -0.49 1.00
C LEU A 101 5.02 -1.39 2.15
N THR A 102 4.40 -0.78 3.12
CA THR A 102 3.69 -1.46 4.21
C THR A 102 2.27 -0.93 4.30
N LYS A 103 1.35 -1.77 4.74
CA LYS A 103 -0.04 -1.38 5.00
C LYS A 103 -0.27 -1.07 6.48
N ASN A 104 0.52 -1.70 7.34
CA ASN A 104 0.33 -1.65 8.77
C ASN A 104 0.94 -0.38 9.37
N ASN A 105 0.28 0.17 10.39
CA ASN A 105 0.83 1.27 11.20
C ASN A 105 1.73 0.76 12.33
N GLN A 106 1.63 -0.53 12.64
CA GLN A 106 2.47 -1.23 13.61
C GLN A 106 2.99 -2.51 12.97
N PRO A 107 4.22 -2.95 13.29
CA PRO A 107 4.78 -4.16 12.71
C PRO A 107 4.03 -5.39 13.21
N SER A 108 3.86 -6.37 12.32
CA SER A 108 3.31 -7.68 12.66
C SER A 108 4.26 -8.47 13.56
N PRO A 109 3.79 -9.48 14.30
CA PRO A 109 4.67 -10.33 15.12
C PRO A 109 5.89 -10.85 14.35
N ASN A 110 7.08 -10.76 14.95
CA ASN A 110 8.38 -11.15 14.37
C ASN A 110 8.82 -10.35 13.13
N LYS A 111 8.26 -9.15 12.94
CA LYS A 111 8.68 -8.21 11.90
C LYS A 111 8.93 -6.85 12.52
N ASP A 112 9.77 -6.06 11.84
CA ASP A 112 10.01 -4.64 12.15
C ASP A 112 9.89 -3.81 10.88
N PHE A 113 9.78 -2.51 11.05
CA PHE A 113 9.88 -1.58 9.94
C PHE A 113 11.36 -1.24 9.69
N TYR A 114 11.77 -1.46 8.44
CA TYR A 114 13.09 -1.10 7.94
C TYR A 114 12.97 -0.15 6.77
N TYR A 115 14.00 0.65 6.56
CA TYR A 115 14.13 1.38 5.31
C TYR A 115 15.32 0.86 4.50
N ILE A 116 15.19 0.96 3.18
CA ILE A 116 16.25 0.72 2.21
C ILE A 116 16.36 1.95 1.32
N LEU A 117 17.51 2.63 1.36
CA LEU A 117 17.82 3.68 0.41
C LEU A 117 18.55 3.05 -0.76
N ALA A 118 17.96 3.12 -1.96
CA ALA A 118 18.58 2.62 -3.19
C ALA A 118 18.78 3.75 -4.20
N SER A 119 19.92 3.68 -4.90
CA SER A 119 20.24 4.55 -6.02
C SER A 119 19.86 3.86 -7.32
N LEU A 120 18.72 4.26 -7.89
CA LEU A 120 18.21 3.72 -9.14
C LEU A 120 18.56 4.63 -10.31
N THR A 121 18.36 4.18 -11.53
CA THR A 121 18.60 4.97 -12.75
C THR A 121 17.79 6.27 -12.77
N GLU A 122 16.63 6.27 -12.14
CA GLU A 122 15.72 7.43 -12.05
C GLU A 122 15.98 8.33 -10.83
N GLY A 123 17.05 8.08 -10.07
CA GLY A 123 17.40 8.80 -8.85
C GLY A 123 17.31 7.95 -7.58
N LYS A 124 17.54 8.60 -6.44
CA LYS A 124 17.47 7.92 -5.13
C LYS A 124 16.05 7.71 -4.68
N ARG A 125 15.75 6.51 -4.18
CA ARG A 125 14.45 6.16 -3.61
C ARG A 125 14.63 5.55 -2.23
N LEU A 126 13.77 5.98 -1.31
CA LEU A 126 13.68 5.46 0.05
C LEU A 126 12.48 4.51 0.14
N PHE A 127 12.74 3.22 0.30
CA PHE A 127 11.72 2.21 0.45
C PHE A 127 11.50 1.89 1.93
N VAL A 128 10.26 1.94 2.40
CA VAL A 128 9.88 1.52 3.76
C VAL A 128 9.21 0.16 3.68
N LEU A 129 9.73 -0.83 4.41
CA LEU A 129 9.35 -2.24 4.36
C LEU A 129 8.96 -2.74 5.75
N GLU A 130 8.04 -3.69 5.81
CA GLU A 130 7.73 -4.47 6.99
C GLU A 130 8.25 -5.90 6.82
N CYS A 131 9.43 -6.20 7.32
CA CYS A 131 10.08 -7.50 7.09
C CYS A 131 10.74 -8.05 8.34
N SER A 132 11.13 -9.32 8.28
CA SER A 132 11.89 -9.96 9.35
C SER A 132 13.35 -9.53 9.33
N GLU A 133 13.99 -9.55 10.48
CA GLU A 133 15.43 -9.28 10.59
C GLU A 133 16.27 -10.21 9.70
N ASN A 134 15.84 -11.47 9.56
CA ASN A 134 16.52 -12.44 8.70
C ASN A 134 16.52 -12.02 7.21
N PHE A 135 15.46 -11.37 6.75
CA PHE A 135 15.41 -10.84 5.40
C PHE A 135 16.49 -9.76 5.18
N ILE A 136 16.64 -8.87 6.14
CA ILE A 136 17.67 -7.82 6.10
C ILE A 136 19.07 -8.44 6.19
N LYS A 137 19.31 -9.41 7.08
CA LYS A 137 20.58 -10.13 7.20
C LYS A 137 20.98 -10.79 5.87
N ASN A 138 20.04 -11.42 5.19
CA ASN A 138 20.31 -12.03 3.89
C ASN A 138 20.74 -11.00 2.84
N ILE A 139 20.10 -9.84 2.80
CA ILE A 139 20.50 -8.76 1.89
C ILE A 139 21.92 -8.27 2.23
N LEU A 140 22.23 -8.09 3.52
CA LEU A 140 23.53 -7.60 3.99
C LEU A 140 24.69 -8.53 3.61
N ILE A 141 24.48 -9.85 3.66
CA ILE A 141 25.48 -10.84 3.25
C ILE A 141 25.88 -10.62 1.78
N TYR A 142 24.92 -10.28 0.92
CA TYR A 142 25.16 -10.09 -0.52
C TYR A 142 25.65 -8.70 -0.89
N THR A 143 25.42 -7.69 -0.06
CA THR A 143 25.90 -6.31 -0.37
C THR A 143 27.41 -6.18 -0.29
N GLY A 144 28.10 -6.98 0.53
CA GLY A 144 29.56 -6.95 0.70
C GLY A 144 30.12 -5.63 1.24
N ARG A 145 29.25 -4.69 1.65
CA ARG A 145 29.60 -3.34 2.13
C ARG A 145 28.89 -3.07 3.47
N LYS A 146 29.46 -2.18 4.28
CA LYS A 146 28.76 -1.66 5.46
C LYS A 146 27.66 -0.69 5.00
N VAL A 147 26.46 -1.21 4.80
CA VAL A 147 25.27 -0.41 4.42
C VAL A 147 24.24 -0.36 5.55
N LEU A 148 24.46 -1.15 6.63
CA LEU A 148 23.55 -1.17 7.79
C LEU A 148 23.90 0.02 8.71
N GLU A 149 22.86 0.76 9.08
CA GLU A 149 22.87 1.72 10.17
C GLU A 149 22.13 1.11 11.37
N ILE A 150 22.84 1.04 12.49
CA ILE A 150 22.33 0.55 13.78
C ILE A 150 21.84 1.75 14.57
#